data_ebe3013aff670ffd703fa293a86fd801
#
_entry.id   ebe3013aff670ffd703fa293a86fd801
#
_cell.length_a   1.000
_cell.length_b   1.000
_cell.length_c   1.000
_cell.angle_alpha   90.00
_cell.angle_beta   90.00
_cell.angle_gamma   90.00
#
_symmetry.space_group_name_H-M   'P 1'
#
loop_
_entity.id
_entity.type
_entity.pdbx_description
1 polymer ?
#
loop_
_entity_poly.entity_id
_entity_poly.type
_entity_poly.pdbx_seq_one_letter_code
_entity_poly.pdbx_strand_id
1 'polypeptide(L)'
;MGLRRRRLPLLAAGLIAVAVGLPSAAQAAAEQVAPGSPGAESYFDLARKDCVGTARNTTSKVWFTVADGALSDTYWPTIDATNVHSLQYVVSDGKSFTDLQQRDMTYRVLDDPTGMACTVIASSATHHYAIETTYIADPLRDAVLMKMQFTGPAADHVYLYLDPLAGGTGGGGAQNAGGNSAEVVNPSATSGPVPVAFNTNTATDATNRSYAVPTYEALESSSGFTQASVGYAGSASDGLEMLDTDHSLTPYDSAPDGHVVLTAELPSQAGRSVTLALGFGETESAALATAAGATQQPFVATKAVYERGWTHYDAGLNHPAASLGAAVAREYDESINVVKASEDKTFPGAIAAGLASPWGQSVPAGNFASDGLPTYFGSYREVFARDLYEAFTGLLVAGDTSTAQAATKFLFDRQQLPDGAMPRNSLENGEAAPDTGGLQLDETSYPILMDWQSGLA
;
A
#
# COMPACT_ATOMS: atom_id res chain seq x y z
N MET A 1 -70.68 -29.09 79.33
CA MET A 1 -70.08 -27.82 78.87
C MET A 1 -69.01 -28.15 77.85
N GLY A 2 -69.37 -28.05 76.61
CA GLY A 2 -68.61 -28.56 75.50
C GLY A 2 -67.96 -27.43 74.72
N LEU A 3 -66.69 -27.50 74.48
CA LEU A 3 -65.95 -26.63 73.56
C LEU A 3 -65.77 -27.32 72.22
N ARG A 4 -66.47 -26.82 71.24
CA ARG A 4 -66.31 -27.22 69.83
C ARG A 4 -65.03 -26.58 69.24
N ARG A 5 -64.11 -27.41 68.82
CA ARG A 5 -62.99 -27.02 68.00
C ARG A 5 -63.42 -26.86 66.54
N ARG A 6 -63.25 -25.63 65.98
CA ARG A 6 -63.37 -25.37 64.55
C ARG A 6 -62.05 -25.72 63.85
N ARG A 7 -62.09 -26.54 62.80
CA ARG A 7 -60.99 -26.79 61.90
C ARG A 7 -61.03 -25.72 60.80
N LEU A 8 -59.90 -25.03 60.59
CA LEU A 8 -59.59 -24.20 59.39
C LEU A 8 -59.03 -25.08 58.29
N PRO A 9 -59.36 -24.83 56.99
CA PRO A 9 -58.71 -25.53 55.88
C PRO A 9 -57.34 -24.89 55.54
N LEU A 10 -56.31 -25.71 55.34
CA LEU A 10 -55.04 -25.30 54.74
C LEU A 10 -55.24 -24.99 53.26
N LEU A 11 -54.95 -23.77 52.88
CA LEU A 11 -54.75 -23.38 51.47
C LEU A 11 -53.26 -23.77 51.09
N ALA A 12 -53.16 -24.70 50.18
CA ALA A 12 -51.83 -25.00 49.53
C ALA A 12 -51.52 -23.90 48.52
N ALA A 13 -50.52 -23.08 48.82
CA ALA A 13 -49.95 -22.13 47.86
C ALA A 13 -48.95 -22.86 46.97
N GLY A 14 -49.32 -23.09 45.70
CA GLY A 14 -48.41 -23.59 44.68
C GLY A 14 -47.34 -22.50 44.29
N LEU A 15 -46.10 -22.73 44.58
CA LEU A 15 -44.97 -21.94 44.05
C LEU A 15 -44.75 -22.33 42.59
N ILE A 16 -45.10 -21.45 41.67
CA ILE A 16 -44.67 -21.53 40.26
C ILE A 16 -43.26 -20.96 40.23
N ALA A 17 -42.25 -21.84 40.09
CA ALA A 17 -40.86 -21.41 39.79
C ALA A 17 -40.78 -21.01 38.32
N VAL A 18 -40.74 -19.71 38.04
CA VAL A 18 -40.36 -19.18 36.73
C VAL A 18 -38.87 -19.31 36.61
N ALA A 19 -38.39 -20.29 35.83
CA ALA A 19 -37.03 -20.38 35.41
C ALA A 19 -36.72 -19.24 34.42
N VAL A 20 -36.16 -18.14 34.90
CA VAL A 20 -35.58 -17.11 34.04
C VAL A 20 -34.29 -17.72 33.49
N GLY A 21 -34.34 -18.18 32.21
CA GLY A 21 -33.16 -18.57 31.47
C GLY A 21 -32.26 -17.33 31.29
N LEU A 22 -31.15 -17.27 31.97
CA LEU A 22 -30.08 -16.30 31.67
C LEU A 22 -29.59 -16.63 30.25
N PRO A 23 -29.42 -15.62 29.38
CA PRO A 23 -28.75 -15.84 28.09
C PRO A 23 -27.35 -16.37 28.39
N SER A 24 -27.03 -17.51 27.80
CA SER A 24 -25.66 -18.03 27.78
C SER A 24 -24.79 -16.95 27.12
N ALA A 25 -23.90 -16.34 27.87
CA ALA A 25 -22.86 -15.49 27.28
C ALA A 25 -22.09 -16.39 26.31
N ALA A 26 -22.20 -16.08 25.02
CA ALA A 26 -21.32 -16.68 24.03
C ALA A 26 -19.89 -16.38 24.49
N GLN A 27 -19.17 -17.41 24.86
CA GLN A 27 -17.77 -17.28 25.27
C GLN A 27 -17.05 -16.90 23.98
N ALA A 28 -16.52 -15.66 23.90
CA ALA A 28 -15.65 -15.26 22.80
C ALA A 28 -14.53 -16.31 22.72
N ALA A 29 -14.30 -16.82 21.50
CA ALA A 29 -13.14 -17.69 21.26
C ALA A 29 -11.89 -16.93 21.69
N ALA A 30 -10.93 -17.62 22.30
CA ALA A 30 -9.67 -17.00 22.67
C ALA A 30 -8.95 -16.60 21.38
N GLU A 31 -8.45 -15.36 21.34
CA GLU A 31 -7.63 -14.84 20.25
C GLU A 31 -6.42 -15.74 20.02
N GLN A 32 -6.15 -16.09 18.75
CA GLN A 32 -5.01 -16.91 18.36
C GLN A 32 -3.86 -16.03 17.89
N VAL A 33 -2.91 -15.80 18.81
CA VAL A 33 -1.70 -15.03 18.50
C VAL A 33 -0.73 -15.88 17.70
N ALA A 34 -0.20 -15.32 16.61
CA ALA A 34 0.76 -15.98 15.72
C ALA A 34 2.09 -16.24 16.42
N PRO A 35 2.66 -17.46 16.32
CA PRO A 35 4.02 -17.75 16.79
C PRO A 35 5.06 -17.28 15.76
N GLY A 36 6.30 -17.00 16.21
CA GLY A 36 7.44 -16.75 15.32
C GLY A 36 7.96 -15.32 15.28
N SER A 37 7.41 -14.42 16.12
CA SER A 37 7.92 -13.05 16.25
C SER A 37 9.43 -13.02 16.56
N PRO A 38 10.16 -12.05 15.97
CA PRO A 38 9.73 -10.97 15.11
C PRO A 38 9.74 -11.30 13.59
N GLY A 39 10.13 -12.51 13.16
CA GLY A 39 10.21 -12.91 11.76
C GLY A 39 11.52 -12.49 11.07
N ALA A 40 11.56 -12.59 9.75
CA ALA A 40 12.68 -12.18 8.93
C ALA A 40 12.72 -10.66 8.71
N GLU A 41 13.84 -10.15 8.18
CA GLU A 41 13.93 -8.74 7.79
C GLU A 41 13.07 -8.43 6.55
N SER A 42 12.50 -7.24 6.53
CA SER A 42 11.77 -6.70 5.40
C SER A 42 12.65 -5.80 4.56
N TYR A 43 12.49 -5.87 3.24
CA TYR A 43 13.20 -5.05 2.27
C TYR A 43 12.23 -4.34 1.34
N PHE A 44 12.69 -3.28 0.67
CA PHE A 44 11.99 -2.74 -0.50
C PHE A 44 12.01 -3.73 -1.65
N ASP A 45 11.10 -3.55 -2.56
CA ASP A 45 11.09 -4.29 -3.81
C ASP A 45 12.10 -3.68 -4.82
N LEU A 46 12.22 -4.33 -5.99
CA LEU A 46 13.17 -3.97 -7.02
C LEU A 46 13.06 -2.51 -7.46
N ALA A 47 14.21 -1.91 -7.77
CA ALA A 47 14.26 -0.54 -8.30
C ALA A 47 13.54 -0.42 -9.65
N ARG A 48 13.64 -1.45 -10.49
CA ARG A 48 12.92 -1.49 -11.75
C ARG A 48 11.44 -1.67 -11.48
N LYS A 49 10.63 -0.70 -11.88
CA LYS A 49 9.18 -0.78 -11.84
C LYS A 49 8.63 -1.03 -13.25
N ASP A 50 7.62 -1.89 -13.31
CA ASP A 50 6.86 -2.13 -14.54
C ASP A 50 5.83 -1.03 -14.77
N CYS A 51 5.24 -0.51 -13.69
CA CYS A 51 4.27 0.58 -13.71
C CYS A 51 4.39 1.44 -12.44
N VAL A 52 3.93 2.68 -12.58
CA VAL A 52 3.62 3.58 -11.46
C VAL A 52 2.25 4.18 -11.70
N GLY A 53 1.47 4.41 -10.65
CA GLY A 53 0.17 5.05 -10.77
C GLY A 53 -0.26 5.79 -9.51
N THR A 54 -1.01 6.85 -9.73
CA THR A 54 -1.69 7.62 -8.69
C THR A 54 -2.88 8.36 -9.32
N ALA A 55 -3.89 8.72 -8.53
CA ALA A 55 -4.96 9.58 -9.03
C ALA A 55 -4.43 10.99 -9.32
N ARG A 56 -4.88 11.63 -10.41
CA ARG A 56 -4.39 12.97 -10.81
C ARG A 56 -4.75 14.06 -9.80
N ASN A 57 -5.75 13.85 -8.97
CA ASN A 57 -6.19 14.81 -7.96
C ASN A 57 -5.38 14.69 -6.65
N THR A 58 -5.63 15.61 -5.71
CA THR A 58 -5.03 15.64 -4.37
C THR A 58 -5.94 15.08 -3.28
N THR A 59 -7.12 14.56 -3.64
CA THR A 59 -8.05 13.91 -2.70
C THR A 59 -7.52 12.57 -2.27
N SER A 60 -7.07 11.77 -3.25
CA SER A 60 -6.38 10.51 -2.98
C SER A 60 -4.88 10.77 -2.86
N LYS A 61 -4.33 10.40 -1.72
CA LYS A 61 -2.89 10.53 -1.42
C LYS A 61 -2.18 9.18 -1.49
N VAL A 62 -2.56 8.35 -2.46
CA VAL A 62 -1.97 7.03 -2.67
C VAL A 62 -1.24 6.98 -3.99
N TRP A 63 -0.05 6.42 -3.97
CA TRP A 63 0.72 6.00 -5.13
C TRP A 63 0.95 4.50 -5.04
N PHE A 64 0.97 3.83 -6.17
CA PHE A 64 1.33 2.42 -6.26
C PHE A 64 2.38 2.19 -7.33
N THR A 65 3.15 1.15 -7.16
CA THR A 65 4.04 0.62 -8.18
C THR A 65 3.75 -0.85 -8.42
N VAL A 66 4.12 -1.32 -9.59
CA VAL A 66 4.16 -2.75 -9.91
C VAL A 66 5.59 -3.09 -10.28
N ALA A 67 6.13 -4.14 -9.68
CA ALA A 67 7.44 -4.67 -9.99
C ALA A 67 7.34 -6.19 -10.10
N ASP A 68 8.02 -6.73 -11.10
CA ASP A 68 8.03 -8.18 -11.37
C ASP A 68 6.60 -8.77 -11.44
N GLY A 69 5.68 -7.95 -12.00
CA GLY A 69 4.29 -8.30 -12.21
C GLY A 69 3.37 -8.24 -10.98
N ALA A 70 3.85 -7.92 -9.80
CA ALA A 70 3.06 -7.81 -8.58
C ALA A 70 3.00 -6.38 -8.05
N LEU A 71 1.95 -6.05 -7.26
CA LEU A 71 1.91 -4.79 -6.54
C LEU A 71 3.09 -4.73 -5.58
N SER A 72 3.83 -3.64 -5.64
CA SER A 72 5.00 -3.41 -4.78
C SER A 72 4.93 -2.01 -4.18
N ASP A 73 6.02 -1.51 -3.66
CA ASP A 73 6.12 -0.22 -2.98
C ASP A 73 4.93 0.72 -3.22
N THR A 74 4.03 0.75 -2.25
CA THR A 74 2.84 1.63 -2.24
C THR A 74 3.08 2.74 -1.23
N TYR A 75 2.73 3.97 -1.56
CA TYR A 75 3.03 5.13 -0.72
C TYR A 75 1.76 5.81 -0.24
N TRP A 76 1.74 6.20 1.03
CA TRP A 76 0.67 6.95 1.69
C TRP A 76 1.16 7.48 3.05
N PRO A 77 0.78 8.69 3.53
CA PRO A 77 -0.01 9.74 2.87
C PRO A 77 0.87 10.70 2.08
N THR A 78 2.18 10.48 2.06
CA THR A 78 3.18 11.21 1.27
C THR A 78 3.97 10.23 0.42
N ILE A 79 4.57 10.73 -0.65
CA ILE A 79 5.23 9.90 -1.66
C ILE A 79 6.50 9.21 -1.14
N ASP A 80 7.04 9.67 -0.02
CA ASP A 80 8.21 9.10 0.66
C ASP A 80 7.86 8.07 1.74
N ALA A 81 6.58 7.90 2.07
CA ALA A 81 6.11 6.94 3.07
C ALA A 81 5.70 5.62 2.43
N THR A 82 6.64 4.69 2.30
CA THR A 82 6.40 3.36 1.75
C THR A 82 5.63 2.48 2.74
N ASN A 83 4.59 1.79 2.29
CA ASN A 83 3.72 1.00 3.14
C ASN A 83 3.60 -0.47 2.76
N VAL A 84 4.01 -0.85 1.56
CA VAL A 84 3.90 -2.22 1.06
C VAL A 84 5.23 -2.64 0.49
N HIS A 85 5.74 -3.80 0.90
CA HIS A 85 6.82 -4.47 0.18
C HIS A 85 6.26 -5.18 -1.05
N SER A 86 5.28 -6.09 -0.86
CA SER A 86 4.58 -6.72 -1.97
C SER A 86 3.17 -7.18 -1.59
N LEU A 87 2.27 -7.17 -2.58
CA LEU A 87 0.99 -7.87 -2.53
C LEU A 87 0.90 -8.78 -3.74
N GLN A 88 0.87 -10.09 -3.50
CA GLN A 88 0.96 -11.13 -4.49
C GLN A 88 -0.23 -12.08 -4.42
N TYR A 89 -0.47 -12.80 -5.51
CA TYR A 89 -1.39 -13.93 -5.50
C TYR A 89 -0.65 -15.22 -5.20
N VAL A 90 -1.31 -16.09 -4.43
CA VAL A 90 -0.91 -17.49 -4.26
C VAL A 90 -2.03 -18.36 -4.82
N VAL A 91 -1.68 -19.34 -5.64
CA VAL A 91 -2.62 -20.31 -6.19
C VAL A 91 -2.23 -21.70 -5.73
N SER A 92 -3.20 -22.45 -5.19
CA SER A 92 -2.99 -23.83 -4.73
C SER A 92 -4.17 -24.71 -5.10
N ASP A 93 -3.93 -25.99 -5.42
CA ASP A 93 -4.99 -26.99 -5.55
C ASP A 93 -5.39 -27.63 -4.21
N GLY A 94 -4.78 -27.19 -3.10
CA GLY A 94 -4.97 -27.71 -1.77
C GLY A 94 -4.41 -29.11 -1.54
N LYS A 95 -3.47 -29.60 -2.39
CA LYS A 95 -2.99 -30.98 -2.33
C LYS A 95 -1.54 -31.19 -2.80
N SER A 96 -1.15 -30.56 -3.90
CA SER A 96 0.06 -30.96 -4.61
C SER A 96 0.93 -29.82 -5.10
N PHE A 97 0.40 -28.59 -5.16
CA PHE A 97 1.18 -27.41 -5.53
C PHE A 97 0.71 -26.16 -4.80
N THR A 98 1.62 -25.24 -4.67
CA THR A 98 1.42 -23.86 -4.24
C THR A 98 2.32 -22.97 -5.09
N ASP A 99 1.73 -22.11 -5.89
CA ASP A 99 2.45 -21.15 -6.73
C ASP A 99 2.33 -19.74 -6.16
N LEU A 100 3.46 -19.09 -5.86
CA LEU A 100 3.53 -17.67 -5.53
C LEU A 100 3.79 -16.86 -6.81
N GLN A 101 3.14 -15.71 -6.97
CA GLN A 101 3.12 -14.95 -8.21
C GLN A 101 4.52 -14.64 -8.77
N GLN A 102 5.39 -14.00 -7.99
CA GLN A 102 6.74 -13.65 -8.45
C GLN A 102 7.70 -14.85 -8.54
N ARG A 103 7.45 -15.91 -7.77
CA ARG A 103 8.30 -17.10 -7.72
C ARG A 103 8.04 -18.08 -8.84
N ASP A 104 6.75 -18.33 -9.15
CA ASP A 104 6.33 -19.51 -9.94
C ASP A 104 5.55 -19.16 -11.20
N MET A 105 5.15 -17.90 -11.40
CA MET A 105 4.39 -17.48 -12.57
C MET A 105 5.25 -16.65 -13.52
N THR A 106 4.90 -16.69 -14.79
CA THR A 106 5.39 -15.73 -15.78
C THR A 106 4.38 -14.60 -15.92
N TYR A 107 4.84 -13.38 -16.20
CA TYR A 107 3.93 -12.26 -16.34
C TYR A 107 4.19 -11.44 -17.60
N ARG A 108 3.21 -10.64 -17.96
CA ARG A 108 3.31 -9.57 -18.96
C ARG A 108 2.45 -8.40 -18.56
N VAL A 109 2.93 -7.22 -18.85
CA VAL A 109 2.18 -5.96 -18.66
C VAL A 109 1.50 -5.61 -19.97
N LEU A 110 0.25 -5.15 -19.90
CA LEU A 110 -0.49 -4.67 -21.06
C LEU A 110 -0.37 -3.15 -21.14
N ASP A 111 -0.22 -2.65 -22.36
CA ASP A 111 -0.25 -1.21 -22.63
C ASP A 111 -1.58 -0.60 -22.18
N ASP A 112 -1.49 0.53 -21.47
CA ASP A 112 -2.64 1.37 -21.14
C ASP A 112 -2.57 2.67 -21.95
N PRO A 113 -3.67 3.10 -22.59
CA PRO A 113 -3.66 4.32 -23.41
C PRO A 113 -3.39 5.61 -22.64
N THR A 114 -3.62 5.61 -21.31
CA THR A 114 -3.36 6.74 -20.44
C THR A 114 -1.98 6.64 -19.76
N GLY A 115 -1.35 5.48 -19.84
CA GLY A 115 -0.06 5.19 -19.20
C GLY A 115 -0.06 5.09 -17.67
N MET A 116 -1.21 5.29 -17.01
CA MET A 116 -1.27 5.40 -15.56
C MET A 116 -2.07 4.29 -14.85
N ALA A 117 -2.93 3.55 -15.57
CA ALA A 117 -3.46 2.29 -15.08
C ALA A 117 -2.51 1.16 -15.47
N CYS A 118 -2.35 0.17 -14.60
CA CYS A 118 -1.46 -0.95 -14.86
C CYS A 118 -2.27 -2.24 -14.96
N THR A 119 -2.17 -2.95 -16.07
CA THR A 119 -2.78 -4.27 -16.22
C THR A 119 -1.70 -5.32 -16.40
N VAL A 120 -1.69 -6.31 -15.50
CA VAL A 120 -0.77 -7.44 -15.51
C VAL A 120 -1.53 -8.71 -15.76
N ILE A 121 -0.97 -9.59 -16.58
CA ILE A 121 -1.40 -10.98 -16.68
C ILE A 121 -0.28 -11.87 -16.18
N ALA A 122 -0.47 -12.47 -15.01
CA ALA A 122 0.39 -13.51 -14.46
C ALA A 122 -0.18 -14.89 -14.78
N SER A 123 0.65 -15.87 -15.12
CA SER A 123 0.18 -17.19 -15.55
C SER A 123 1.14 -18.31 -15.22
N SER A 124 0.60 -19.49 -14.91
CA SER A 124 1.33 -20.75 -14.80
C SER A 124 1.03 -21.64 -15.98
N ALA A 125 2.06 -21.93 -16.78
CA ALA A 125 1.93 -22.87 -17.90
C ALA A 125 1.83 -24.33 -17.40
N THR A 126 2.41 -24.61 -16.24
CA THR A 126 2.42 -25.94 -15.62
C THR A 126 1.05 -26.32 -15.06
N HIS A 127 0.40 -25.38 -14.36
CA HIS A 127 -0.88 -25.61 -13.68
C HIS A 127 -2.09 -25.04 -14.45
N HIS A 128 -1.84 -24.45 -15.65
CA HIS A 128 -2.87 -24.05 -16.62
C HIS A 128 -3.87 -23.01 -16.10
N TYR A 129 -3.38 -21.98 -15.44
CA TYR A 129 -4.20 -20.85 -15.01
C TYR A 129 -3.57 -19.50 -15.39
N ALA A 130 -4.38 -18.46 -15.34
CA ALA A 130 -3.96 -17.07 -15.49
C ALA A 130 -4.76 -16.16 -14.55
N ILE A 131 -4.08 -15.12 -14.06
CA ILE A 131 -4.65 -14.03 -13.27
C ILE A 131 -4.43 -12.73 -14.03
N GLU A 132 -5.50 -12.06 -14.41
CA GLU A 132 -5.45 -10.70 -14.95
C GLU A 132 -5.81 -9.72 -13.86
N THR A 133 -4.96 -8.73 -13.61
CA THR A 133 -5.19 -7.70 -12.60
C THR A 133 -4.95 -6.32 -13.17
N THR A 134 -5.95 -5.43 -13.05
CA THR A 134 -5.82 -4.02 -13.37
C THR A 134 -5.74 -3.21 -12.08
N TYR A 135 -4.67 -2.44 -11.91
CA TYR A 135 -4.38 -1.59 -10.76
C TYR A 135 -4.68 -0.13 -11.08
N ILE A 136 -5.33 0.57 -10.14
CA ILE A 136 -5.52 2.03 -10.14
C ILE A 136 -5.49 2.55 -8.69
N ALA A 137 -5.21 3.84 -8.48
CA ALA A 137 -5.53 4.51 -7.23
C ALA A 137 -6.98 5.03 -7.28
N ASP A 138 -7.77 4.82 -6.22
CA ASP A 138 -9.14 5.34 -6.14
C ASP A 138 -9.11 6.89 -6.10
N PRO A 139 -9.72 7.60 -7.06
CA PRO A 139 -9.68 9.07 -7.06
C PRO A 139 -10.41 9.74 -5.90
N LEU A 140 -11.23 9.00 -5.16
CA LEU A 140 -12.07 9.55 -4.08
C LEU A 140 -11.62 9.13 -2.69
N ARG A 141 -10.67 8.16 -2.59
CA ARG A 141 -10.25 7.56 -1.33
C ARG A 141 -8.77 7.22 -1.38
N ASP A 142 -8.19 7.07 -0.21
CA ASP A 142 -6.81 6.62 -0.06
C ASP A 142 -6.72 5.10 -0.17
N ALA A 143 -6.95 4.57 -1.37
CA ALA A 143 -6.91 3.13 -1.64
C ALA A 143 -6.28 2.81 -3.01
N VAL A 144 -5.56 1.69 -3.06
CA VAL A 144 -5.25 1.01 -4.32
C VAL A 144 -6.39 0.05 -4.62
N LEU A 145 -6.98 0.18 -5.81
CA LEU A 145 -8.00 -0.73 -6.33
C LEU A 145 -7.39 -1.69 -7.34
N MET A 146 -7.75 -2.96 -7.22
CA MET A 146 -7.28 -4.04 -8.09
C MET A 146 -8.49 -4.78 -8.63
N LYS A 147 -8.71 -4.74 -9.95
CA LYS A 147 -9.70 -5.59 -10.60
C LYS A 147 -9.01 -6.88 -11.02
N MET A 148 -9.30 -7.96 -10.31
CA MET A 148 -8.73 -9.27 -10.57
C MET A 148 -9.73 -10.19 -11.28
N GLN A 149 -9.22 -10.96 -12.23
CA GLN A 149 -9.93 -12.06 -12.87
C GLN A 149 -9.02 -13.29 -12.93
N PHE A 150 -9.45 -14.39 -12.32
CA PHE A 150 -8.80 -15.68 -12.37
C PHE A 150 -9.44 -16.58 -13.41
N THR A 151 -8.63 -17.19 -14.26
CA THR A 151 -9.03 -18.20 -15.25
C THR A 151 -8.19 -19.45 -15.03
N GLY A 152 -8.79 -20.54 -14.62
CA GLY A 152 -8.09 -21.79 -14.29
C GLY A 152 -9.04 -22.89 -13.81
N PRO A 153 -8.49 -24.03 -13.35
CA PRO A 153 -9.27 -25.15 -12.82
C PRO A 153 -10.24 -24.72 -11.71
N ALA A 154 -11.42 -25.35 -11.65
CA ALA A 154 -12.45 -24.97 -10.68
C ALA A 154 -12.07 -25.33 -9.22
N ALA A 155 -11.14 -26.26 -9.06
CA ALA A 155 -10.67 -26.73 -7.76
C ALA A 155 -9.57 -25.85 -7.17
N ASP A 156 -8.98 -24.95 -7.96
CA ASP A 156 -7.89 -24.12 -7.47
C ASP A 156 -8.41 -23.02 -6.53
N HIS A 157 -7.68 -22.82 -5.47
CA HIS A 157 -7.86 -21.79 -4.46
C HIS A 157 -6.94 -20.61 -4.79
N VAL A 158 -7.45 -19.41 -4.63
CA VAL A 158 -6.69 -18.17 -4.83
C VAL A 158 -6.58 -17.43 -3.50
N TYR A 159 -5.36 -17.14 -3.10
CA TYR A 159 -5.06 -16.37 -1.91
C TYR A 159 -4.39 -15.06 -2.29
N LEU A 160 -4.51 -14.07 -1.42
CA LEU A 160 -3.70 -12.86 -1.41
C LEU A 160 -2.65 -13.00 -0.31
N TYR A 161 -1.42 -12.64 -0.64
CA TYR A 161 -0.30 -12.62 0.29
C TYR A 161 0.27 -11.21 0.32
N LEU A 162 0.06 -10.49 1.43
CA LEU A 162 0.53 -9.13 1.65
C LEU A 162 1.70 -9.14 2.61
N ASP A 163 2.81 -8.57 2.18
CA ASP A 163 3.99 -8.23 2.98
C ASP A 163 4.01 -6.71 3.15
N PRO A 164 3.50 -6.18 4.28
CA PRO A 164 3.38 -4.75 4.52
C PRO A 164 4.67 -4.14 5.08
N LEU A 165 4.79 -2.82 4.90
CA LEU A 165 5.80 -1.95 5.53
C LEU A 165 5.14 -0.71 6.14
N ALA A 166 4.02 -0.89 6.83
CA ALA A 166 3.14 0.18 7.27
C ALA A 166 3.89 1.34 7.96
N GLY A 167 3.72 2.55 7.46
CA GLY A 167 4.41 3.76 7.92
C GLY A 167 5.92 3.72 7.68
N GLY A 168 6.37 2.81 6.84
CA GLY A 168 7.75 2.43 6.68
C GLY A 168 8.64 3.56 6.22
N THR A 169 9.79 3.59 6.80
CA THR A 169 10.94 4.40 6.37
C THR A 169 11.59 3.77 5.15
N GLY A 170 11.01 2.64 4.73
CA GLY A 170 11.47 1.90 3.59
C GLY A 170 12.54 0.89 3.87
N GLY A 171 12.50 0.25 4.94
CA GLY A 171 13.35 -0.89 5.23
C GLY A 171 13.25 -1.24 6.70
N GLY A 172 12.84 -2.46 6.98
CA GLY A 172 13.03 -3.02 8.32
C GLY A 172 14.51 -3.12 8.59
N GLY A 173 14.93 -2.81 9.79
CA GLY A 173 16.27 -3.17 10.25
C GLY A 173 16.23 -4.54 10.89
N ALA A 174 17.39 -5.20 10.98
CA ALA A 174 17.54 -6.47 11.69
C ALA A 174 16.99 -6.46 13.14
N GLN A 175 16.79 -5.30 13.70
CA GLN A 175 16.35 -5.15 15.08
C GLN A 175 14.87 -5.02 15.27
N ASN A 176 14.13 -4.54 14.26
CA ASN A 176 12.69 -4.37 14.37
C ASN A 176 11.89 -5.16 13.34
N ALA A 177 12.59 -5.81 12.38
CA ALA A 177 11.96 -6.58 11.32
C ALA A 177 10.74 -5.86 10.66
N GLY A 178 10.83 -4.54 10.50
CA GLY A 178 9.75 -3.69 10.02
C GLY A 178 8.91 -3.01 11.10
N GLY A 179 8.86 -3.56 12.32
CA GLY A 179 8.14 -2.98 13.46
C GLY A 179 6.62 -2.91 13.27
N ASN A 180 6.09 -3.73 12.36
CA ASN A 180 4.67 -3.77 12.04
C ASN A 180 3.90 -4.71 12.98
N SER A 181 2.61 -4.46 13.09
CA SER A 181 1.66 -5.39 13.70
C SER A 181 0.56 -5.71 12.71
N ALA A 182 -0.09 -6.85 12.89
CA ALA A 182 -1.22 -7.23 12.05
C ALA A 182 -2.32 -7.93 12.86
N GLU A 183 -3.56 -7.77 12.42
CA GLU A 183 -4.73 -8.41 13.02
C GLU A 183 -5.77 -8.78 11.98
N VAL A 184 -6.61 -9.74 12.30
CA VAL A 184 -7.79 -10.10 11.51
C VAL A 184 -9.03 -9.51 12.17
N VAL A 185 -9.63 -8.53 11.51
CA VAL A 185 -10.83 -7.86 12.01
C VAL A 185 -12.08 -8.49 11.36
N ASN A 186 -13.14 -8.67 12.16
CA ASN A 186 -14.44 -9.11 11.67
C ASN A 186 -15.45 -7.97 11.83
N PRO A 187 -15.54 -7.03 10.89
CA PRO A 187 -16.36 -5.82 11.03
C PRO A 187 -17.85 -6.12 11.20
N SER A 188 -18.31 -7.25 10.63
CA SER A 188 -19.68 -7.76 10.83
C SER A 188 -19.72 -9.27 10.62
N ALA A 189 -20.74 -9.94 11.15
CA ALA A 189 -20.93 -11.38 10.96
C ALA A 189 -21.13 -11.81 9.49
N THR A 190 -21.31 -10.86 8.57
CA THR A 190 -21.59 -11.11 7.15
C THR A 190 -20.51 -10.65 6.19
N SER A 191 -19.54 -9.86 6.66
CA SER A 191 -18.47 -9.31 5.79
C SER A 191 -17.26 -10.23 5.61
N GLY A 192 -17.17 -11.28 6.42
CA GLY A 192 -15.96 -12.12 6.46
C GLY A 192 -14.78 -11.44 7.18
N PRO A 193 -13.65 -12.14 7.32
CA PRO A 193 -12.46 -11.60 7.94
C PRO A 193 -11.77 -10.57 7.03
N VAL A 194 -11.27 -9.49 7.62
CA VAL A 194 -10.49 -8.44 6.94
C VAL A 194 -9.13 -8.37 7.61
N PRO A 195 -8.04 -8.75 6.94
CA PRO A 195 -6.71 -8.60 7.49
C PRO A 195 -6.26 -7.13 7.42
N VAL A 196 -5.68 -6.65 8.52
CA VAL A 196 -5.20 -5.28 8.70
C VAL A 196 -3.77 -5.32 9.20
N ALA A 197 -2.87 -4.61 8.52
CA ALA A 197 -1.53 -4.33 9.02
C ALA A 197 -1.46 -2.90 9.54
N PHE A 198 -0.60 -2.64 10.52
CA PHE A 198 -0.45 -1.29 11.04
C PHE A 198 0.91 -1.05 11.72
N ASN A 199 1.28 0.23 11.72
CA ASN A 199 2.38 0.76 12.52
C ASN A 199 1.97 2.12 13.07
N THR A 200 2.01 2.27 14.37
CA THR A 200 1.65 3.50 15.06
C THR A 200 2.86 4.31 15.51
N ASN A 201 4.06 3.85 15.18
CA ASN A 201 5.30 4.57 15.51
C ASN A 201 5.50 5.74 14.55
N THR A 202 5.40 6.96 15.06
CA THR A 202 5.65 8.21 14.33
C THR A 202 6.93 8.91 14.79
N ALA A 203 7.83 8.17 15.44
CA ALA A 203 9.12 8.72 15.89
C ALA A 203 9.98 9.14 14.69
N THR A 204 10.68 10.27 14.86
CA THR A 204 11.46 10.90 13.79
C THR A 204 12.95 10.56 13.81
N ASP A 205 13.39 9.78 14.79
CA ASP A 205 14.82 9.57 15.09
C ASP A 205 15.64 9.00 13.91
N ALA A 206 15.00 8.20 13.04
CA ALA A 206 15.67 7.59 11.89
C ALA A 206 15.41 8.31 10.57
N THR A 207 14.33 9.10 10.47
CA THR A 207 13.82 9.60 9.18
C THR A 207 13.70 11.10 9.10
N ASN A 208 13.73 11.81 10.22
CA ASN A 208 13.40 13.23 10.34
C ASN A 208 11.99 13.61 9.83
N ARG A 209 11.12 12.65 9.48
CA ARG A 209 9.77 12.94 8.97
C ARG A 209 8.85 13.43 10.07
N SER A 210 8.85 14.74 10.32
CA SER A 210 7.99 15.39 11.32
C SER A 210 6.49 15.29 10.99
N TYR A 211 6.16 14.88 9.77
CA TYR A 211 4.80 14.68 9.22
C TYR A 211 4.36 13.21 9.17
N ALA A 212 5.13 12.30 9.75
CA ALA A 212 4.75 10.89 9.85
C ALA A 212 3.44 10.74 10.65
N VAL A 213 2.56 9.86 10.19
CA VAL A 213 1.28 9.55 10.83
C VAL A 213 1.20 8.06 11.16
N PRO A 214 0.37 7.66 12.15
CA PRO A 214 0.02 6.26 12.30
C PRO A 214 -0.56 5.71 11.00
N THR A 215 -0.14 4.53 10.59
CA THR A 215 -0.58 3.93 9.33
C THR A 215 -1.26 2.61 9.58
N TYR A 216 -2.46 2.47 9.02
CA TYR A 216 -3.24 1.24 8.97
C TYR A 216 -3.55 0.91 7.51
N GLU A 217 -3.39 -0.37 7.15
CA GLU A 217 -3.62 -0.91 5.82
C GLU A 217 -4.63 -2.05 5.92
N ALA A 218 -5.83 -1.85 5.38
CA ALA A 218 -6.90 -2.85 5.37
C ALA A 218 -7.03 -3.47 3.97
N LEU A 219 -6.92 -4.79 3.87
CA LEU A 219 -7.12 -5.51 2.61
C LEU A 219 -8.54 -6.08 2.57
N GLU A 220 -9.32 -5.68 1.55
CA GLU A 220 -10.72 -6.09 1.41
C GLU A 220 -11.03 -6.58 0.00
N SER A 221 -12.01 -7.47 -0.11
CA SER A 221 -12.53 -8.01 -1.37
C SER A 221 -14.03 -7.74 -1.49
N SER A 222 -14.47 -7.35 -2.68
CA SER A 222 -15.91 -7.19 -2.99
C SER A 222 -16.75 -8.48 -2.82
N SER A 223 -16.09 -9.64 -2.74
CA SER A 223 -16.74 -10.93 -2.43
C SER A 223 -16.52 -11.40 -0.99
N GLY A 224 -15.81 -10.61 -0.16
CA GLY A 224 -15.30 -11.03 1.13
C GLY A 224 -14.16 -12.06 0.98
N PHE A 225 -13.60 -12.46 2.11
CA PHE A 225 -12.67 -13.58 2.21
C PHE A 225 -13.32 -14.72 2.98
N THR A 226 -12.97 -15.97 2.63
CA THR A 226 -13.47 -17.17 3.35
C THR A 226 -12.71 -17.41 4.63
N GLN A 227 -11.43 -17.09 4.63
CA GLN A 227 -10.55 -17.09 5.80
C GLN A 227 -9.40 -16.10 5.59
N ALA A 228 -8.80 -15.68 6.70
CA ALA A 228 -7.58 -14.89 6.73
C ALA A 228 -6.70 -15.33 7.89
N SER A 229 -5.41 -15.08 7.76
CA SER A 229 -4.41 -15.33 8.79
C SER A 229 -3.37 -14.24 8.75
N VAL A 230 -2.85 -13.87 9.91
CA VAL A 230 -1.69 -13.02 10.05
C VAL A 230 -0.57 -13.78 10.71
N GLY A 231 0.67 -13.52 10.33
CA GLY A 231 1.83 -14.24 10.84
C GLY A 231 3.12 -13.48 10.65
N TYR A 232 4.24 -14.16 10.78
CA TYR A 232 5.57 -13.57 10.62
C TYR A 232 6.30 -14.24 9.45
N ALA A 233 6.86 -13.43 8.55
CA ALA A 233 7.55 -13.88 7.36
C ALA A 233 8.59 -14.96 7.64
N GLY A 234 8.55 -16.05 6.87
CA GLY A 234 9.48 -17.19 6.98
C GLY A 234 9.35 -18.01 8.26
N SER A 235 8.30 -17.80 9.06
CA SER A 235 8.04 -18.56 10.29
C SER A 235 6.93 -19.60 10.10
N ALA A 236 6.68 -20.42 11.13
CA ALA A 236 5.59 -21.39 11.11
C ALA A 236 4.19 -20.76 11.08
N SER A 237 4.06 -19.44 11.31
CA SER A 237 2.82 -18.70 11.19
C SER A 237 2.69 -17.95 9.86
N ASP A 238 3.68 -18.04 8.99
CA ASP A 238 3.61 -17.50 7.64
C ASP A 238 2.61 -18.31 6.81
N GLY A 239 1.58 -17.64 6.28
CA GLY A 239 0.57 -18.30 5.46
C GLY A 239 1.13 -18.91 4.18
N LEU A 240 2.20 -18.34 3.60
CA LEU A 240 2.87 -18.91 2.44
C LEU A 240 3.60 -20.21 2.80
N GLU A 241 4.32 -20.25 3.91
CA GLU A 241 4.99 -21.46 4.42
C GLU A 241 3.98 -22.57 4.72
N MET A 242 2.83 -22.23 5.29
CA MET A 242 1.75 -23.21 5.54
C MET A 242 1.20 -23.76 4.21
N LEU A 243 0.96 -22.90 3.22
CA LEU A 243 0.46 -23.33 1.91
C LEU A 243 1.49 -24.16 1.15
N ASP A 244 2.77 -23.83 1.24
CA ASP A 244 3.85 -24.61 0.63
C ASP A 244 4.03 -25.99 1.29
N THR A 245 3.83 -26.08 2.61
CA THR A 245 4.09 -27.30 3.38
C THR A 245 2.85 -28.18 3.53
N ASP A 246 1.71 -27.58 3.91
CA ASP A 246 0.50 -28.29 4.31
C ASP A 246 -0.64 -28.13 3.28
N HIS A 247 -0.47 -27.28 2.26
CA HIS A 247 -1.47 -26.89 1.27
C HIS A 247 -2.77 -26.38 1.89
N SER A 248 -2.69 -25.85 3.09
CA SER A 248 -3.83 -25.33 3.87
C SER A 248 -3.41 -24.19 4.77
N LEU A 249 -4.32 -23.24 5.02
CA LEU A 249 -4.09 -22.09 5.89
C LEU A 249 -4.63 -22.37 7.29
N THR A 250 -3.80 -22.18 8.32
CA THR A 250 -4.23 -22.15 9.73
C THR A 250 -4.44 -20.70 10.13
N PRO A 251 -5.65 -20.28 10.54
CA PRO A 251 -5.90 -18.90 10.92
C PRO A 251 -5.22 -18.51 12.22
N TYR A 252 -4.56 -17.36 12.22
CA TYR A 252 -4.12 -16.62 13.39
C TYR A 252 -4.75 -15.22 13.35
N ASP A 253 -5.19 -14.75 14.51
CA ASP A 253 -5.96 -13.50 14.61
C ASP A 253 -5.08 -12.27 14.81
N SER A 254 -3.89 -12.42 15.38
CA SER A 254 -2.96 -11.30 15.62
C SER A 254 -1.48 -11.70 15.52
N ALA A 255 -0.67 -10.77 15.07
CA ALA A 255 0.78 -10.86 14.98
C ALA A 255 1.39 -9.51 15.41
N PRO A 256 1.68 -9.32 16.72
CA PRO A 256 2.24 -8.06 17.19
C PRO A 256 3.74 -7.95 16.92
N ASP A 257 4.17 -6.76 16.54
CA ASP A 257 5.56 -6.28 16.45
C ASP A 257 6.55 -7.21 15.73
N GLY A 258 6.66 -7.06 14.42
CA GLY A 258 7.64 -7.82 13.65
C GLY A 258 7.54 -7.59 12.15
N HIS A 259 8.19 -8.46 11.37
CA HIS A 259 7.96 -8.59 9.95
C HIS A 259 6.69 -9.43 9.73
N VAL A 260 5.55 -8.77 9.84
CA VAL A 260 4.26 -9.44 9.69
C VAL A 260 3.92 -9.69 8.23
N VAL A 261 3.15 -10.75 7.99
CA VAL A 261 2.55 -11.07 6.68
C VAL A 261 1.09 -11.45 6.86
N LEU A 262 0.29 -11.14 5.85
CA LEU A 262 -1.15 -11.36 5.86
C LEU A 262 -1.54 -12.25 4.68
N THR A 263 -2.33 -13.28 4.94
CA THR A 263 -2.81 -14.21 3.92
C THR A 263 -4.32 -14.30 3.98
N ALA A 264 -5.00 -14.15 2.85
CA ALA A 264 -6.46 -14.18 2.79
C ALA A 264 -6.96 -14.99 1.59
N GLU A 265 -7.88 -15.91 1.82
CA GLU A 265 -8.46 -16.77 0.79
C GLU A 265 -9.71 -16.15 0.16
N LEU A 266 -9.76 -16.12 -1.16
CA LEU A 266 -10.94 -15.72 -1.92
C LEU A 266 -11.96 -16.87 -2.03
N PRO A 267 -13.27 -16.58 -2.00
CA PRO A 267 -14.30 -17.60 -2.22
C PRO A 267 -14.15 -18.25 -3.60
N SER A 268 -14.17 -19.58 -3.67
CA SER A 268 -13.80 -20.37 -4.85
C SER A 268 -14.54 -19.99 -6.15
N GLN A 269 -15.81 -19.60 -6.09
CA GLN A 269 -16.56 -19.18 -7.28
C GLN A 269 -16.67 -17.65 -7.40
N ALA A 270 -17.06 -16.97 -6.31
CA ALA A 270 -17.21 -15.52 -6.30
C ALA A 270 -15.86 -14.80 -6.41
N GLY A 271 -14.77 -15.42 -5.89
CA GLY A 271 -13.41 -14.89 -5.93
C GLY A 271 -12.73 -14.91 -7.31
N ARG A 272 -13.35 -15.49 -8.35
CA ARG A 272 -12.76 -15.56 -9.70
C ARG A 272 -12.82 -14.25 -10.49
N SER A 273 -13.68 -13.33 -10.10
CA SER A 273 -13.74 -11.97 -10.69
C SER A 273 -14.16 -10.99 -9.60
N VAL A 274 -13.19 -10.37 -8.96
CA VAL A 274 -13.41 -9.50 -7.80
C VAL A 274 -12.78 -8.12 -7.98
N THR A 275 -13.25 -7.16 -7.22
CA THR A 275 -12.53 -5.92 -6.93
C THR A 275 -11.93 -6.05 -5.55
N LEU A 276 -10.63 -5.88 -5.46
CA LEU A 276 -9.86 -5.84 -4.23
C LEU A 276 -9.50 -4.40 -3.92
N ALA A 277 -9.38 -4.06 -2.66
CA ALA A 277 -8.90 -2.76 -2.20
C ALA A 277 -7.88 -2.93 -1.08
N LEU A 278 -6.77 -2.23 -1.21
CA LEU A 278 -5.87 -1.95 -0.10
C LEU A 278 -6.13 -0.50 0.31
N GLY A 279 -6.82 -0.33 1.43
CA GLY A 279 -7.26 0.97 1.95
C GLY A 279 -6.39 1.45 3.09
N PHE A 280 -6.01 2.73 3.07
CA PHE A 280 -5.16 3.35 4.08
C PHE A 280 -5.94 4.27 5.01
N GLY A 281 -5.43 4.45 6.23
CA GLY A 281 -5.99 5.37 7.21
C GLY A 281 -5.08 5.55 8.44
N GLU A 282 -5.26 6.64 9.17
CA GLU A 282 -4.53 6.92 10.42
C GLU A 282 -5.09 6.13 11.61
N THR A 283 -6.18 5.41 11.41
CA THR A 283 -6.82 4.52 12.39
C THR A 283 -7.34 3.28 11.69
N GLU A 284 -7.46 2.16 12.40
CA GLU A 284 -8.07 0.93 11.92
C GLU A 284 -9.44 1.19 11.26
N SER A 285 -10.32 1.89 11.97
CA SER A 285 -11.66 2.19 11.45
C SER A 285 -11.65 3.04 10.18
N ALA A 286 -10.67 3.94 10.01
CA ALA A 286 -10.52 4.72 8.79
C ALA A 286 -10.03 3.85 7.63
N ALA A 287 -9.04 3.00 7.83
CA ALA A 287 -8.54 2.06 6.82
C ALA A 287 -9.63 1.08 6.36
N LEU A 288 -10.37 0.48 7.31
CA LEU A 288 -11.51 -0.40 7.02
C LEU A 288 -12.60 0.33 6.23
N ALA A 289 -12.98 1.54 6.63
CA ALA A 289 -13.98 2.33 5.92
C ALA A 289 -13.52 2.72 4.51
N THR A 290 -12.24 3.01 4.34
CA THR A 290 -11.62 3.32 3.05
C THR A 290 -11.67 2.11 2.12
N ALA A 291 -11.22 0.94 2.57
CA ALA A 291 -11.22 -0.30 1.79
C ALA A 291 -12.66 -0.74 1.41
N ALA A 292 -13.57 -0.76 2.39
CA ALA A 292 -14.98 -1.11 2.16
C ALA A 292 -15.64 -0.14 1.19
N GLY A 293 -15.45 1.16 1.37
CA GLY A 293 -16.01 2.18 0.48
C GLY A 293 -15.48 2.08 -0.96
N ALA A 294 -14.23 1.64 -1.13
CA ALA A 294 -13.61 1.44 -2.43
C ALA A 294 -14.14 0.19 -3.15
N THR A 295 -14.30 -0.94 -2.45
CA THR A 295 -14.81 -2.19 -3.05
C THR A 295 -16.31 -2.14 -3.40
N GLN A 296 -17.08 -1.27 -2.74
CA GLN A 296 -18.52 -1.10 -3.00
C GLN A 296 -18.83 -0.35 -4.30
N GLN A 297 -17.86 0.37 -4.87
CA GLN A 297 -18.06 1.08 -6.12
C GLN A 297 -17.77 0.19 -7.32
N PRO A 298 -18.54 0.31 -8.42
CA PRO A 298 -18.21 -0.41 -9.65
C PRO A 298 -16.83 0.00 -10.17
N PHE A 299 -15.89 -0.94 -10.23
CA PHE A 299 -14.51 -0.68 -10.68
C PHE A 299 -14.44 0.09 -12.00
N VAL A 300 -15.26 -0.28 -12.98
CA VAL A 300 -15.27 0.37 -14.31
C VAL A 300 -15.62 1.87 -14.19
N ALA A 301 -16.53 2.23 -13.30
CA ALA A 301 -16.89 3.63 -13.08
C ALA A 301 -15.76 4.41 -12.40
N THR A 302 -15.11 3.82 -11.42
CA THR A 302 -13.96 4.40 -10.71
C THR A 302 -12.77 4.54 -11.67
N LYS A 303 -12.45 3.51 -12.46
CA LYS A 303 -11.40 3.55 -13.49
C LYS A 303 -11.65 4.67 -14.49
N ALA A 304 -12.89 4.85 -14.95
CA ALA A 304 -13.23 5.94 -15.87
C ALA A 304 -13.05 7.33 -15.26
N VAL A 305 -13.19 7.51 -13.93
CA VAL A 305 -12.86 8.78 -13.25
C VAL A 305 -11.35 8.97 -13.19
N TYR A 306 -10.63 7.92 -12.83
CA TYR A 306 -9.17 7.89 -12.77
C TYR A 306 -8.54 8.28 -14.12
N GLU A 307 -8.93 7.60 -15.19
CA GLU A 307 -8.43 7.86 -16.55
C GLU A 307 -8.78 9.26 -17.05
N ARG A 308 -10.00 9.76 -16.78
CA ARG A 308 -10.36 11.12 -17.14
C ARG A 308 -9.49 12.18 -16.49
N GLY A 309 -9.01 11.93 -15.27
CA GLY A 309 -8.08 12.84 -14.61
C GLY A 309 -6.80 13.04 -15.41
N TRP A 310 -6.20 11.95 -15.85
CA TRP A 310 -4.98 11.96 -16.65
C TRP A 310 -5.22 12.45 -18.09
N THR A 311 -6.24 11.95 -18.77
CA THR A 311 -6.60 12.42 -20.12
C THR A 311 -6.88 13.93 -20.16
N HIS A 312 -7.50 14.47 -19.09
CA HIS A 312 -7.72 15.93 -19.01
C HIS A 312 -6.41 16.70 -18.79
N TYR A 313 -5.50 16.14 -18.01
CA TYR A 313 -4.17 16.71 -17.82
C TYR A 313 -3.39 16.73 -19.14
N ASP A 314 -3.31 15.59 -19.83
CA ASP A 314 -2.63 15.46 -21.13
C ASP A 314 -3.16 16.42 -22.16
N ALA A 315 -4.49 16.58 -22.25
CA ALA A 315 -5.12 17.50 -23.20
C ALA A 315 -4.75 18.98 -22.98
N GLY A 316 -4.20 19.32 -21.81
CA GLY A 316 -3.71 20.66 -21.49
C GLY A 316 -2.24 20.89 -21.83
N LEU A 317 -1.52 19.83 -22.22
CA LEU A 317 -0.08 19.88 -22.45
C LEU A 317 0.28 20.23 -23.90
N ASN A 318 1.51 20.61 -24.12
CA ASN A 318 2.14 20.64 -25.43
C ASN A 318 2.45 19.21 -25.87
N HIS A 319 2.13 18.87 -27.10
CA HIS A 319 2.42 17.55 -27.65
C HIS A 319 3.54 17.62 -28.70
N PRO A 320 4.29 16.52 -28.88
CA PRO A 320 5.31 16.44 -29.93
C PRO A 320 4.67 16.55 -31.32
N ALA A 321 5.47 16.95 -32.32
CA ALA A 321 5.00 17.07 -33.69
C ALA A 321 4.42 15.73 -34.20
N ALA A 322 3.23 15.78 -34.83
CA ALA A 322 2.56 14.56 -35.35
C ALA A 322 3.41 13.76 -36.36
N SER A 323 4.41 14.42 -36.99
CA SER A 323 5.37 13.77 -37.88
C SER A 323 6.29 12.74 -37.20
N LEU A 324 6.38 12.76 -35.85
CA LEU A 324 7.17 11.80 -35.06
C LEU A 324 6.45 10.45 -34.86
N GLY A 325 5.12 10.43 -35.13
CA GLY A 325 4.31 9.20 -35.04
C GLY A 325 3.68 8.96 -33.67
N ALA A 326 2.65 8.12 -33.64
CA ALA A 326 1.82 7.87 -32.45
C ALA A 326 2.59 7.20 -31.28
N ALA A 327 3.59 6.36 -31.60
CA ALA A 327 4.37 5.71 -30.54
C ALA A 327 5.20 6.73 -29.74
N VAL A 328 5.85 7.69 -30.40
CA VAL A 328 6.62 8.75 -29.75
C VAL A 328 5.69 9.70 -28.97
N ALA A 329 4.51 10.00 -29.52
CA ALA A 329 3.54 10.84 -28.80
C ALA A 329 3.09 10.16 -27.49
N ARG A 330 2.80 8.86 -27.52
CA ARG A 330 2.41 8.10 -26.33
C ARG A 330 3.53 8.04 -25.29
N GLU A 331 4.76 7.72 -25.72
CA GLU A 331 5.93 7.67 -24.83
C GLU A 331 6.21 9.01 -24.17
N TYR A 332 5.96 10.11 -24.89
CA TYR A 332 6.06 11.47 -24.35
C TYR A 332 5.00 11.72 -23.27
N ASP A 333 3.73 11.41 -23.54
CA ASP A 333 2.63 11.62 -22.60
C ASP A 333 2.84 10.76 -21.34
N GLU A 334 3.20 9.47 -21.50
CA GLU A 334 3.54 8.57 -20.39
C GLU A 334 4.71 9.10 -19.55
N SER A 335 5.77 9.60 -20.17
CA SER A 335 6.93 10.14 -19.48
C SER A 335 6.57 11.37 -18.64
N ILE A 336 5.78 12.30 -19.19
CA ILE A 336 5.33 13.48 -18.46
C ILE A 336 4.37 13.09 -17.33
N ASN A 337 3.50 12.11 -17.56
CA ASN A 337 2.59 11.61 -16.52
C ASN A 337 3.36 10.98 -15.34
N VAL A 338 4.43 10.22 -15.61
CA VAL A 338 5.30 9.67 -14.56
C VAL A 338 5.99 10.78 -13.78
N VAL A 339 6.54 11.80 -14.46
CA VAL A 339 7.15 12.96 -13.79
C VAL A 339 6.10 13.68 -12.92
N LYS A 340 4.92 13.93 -13.45
CA LYS A 340 3.83 14.57 -12.70
C LYS A 340 3.32 13.70 -11.54
N ALA A 341 3.28 12.39 -11.72
CA ALA A 341 2.90 11.45 -10.67
C ALA A 341 3.91 11.40 -9.51
N SER A 342 5.16 11.79 -9.76
CA SER A 342 6.21 11.85 -8.75
C SER A 342 6.14 13.10 -7.86
N GLU A 343 5.18 14.00 -8.10
CA GLU A 343 4.89 15.15 -7.21
C GLU A 343 4.11 14.71 -5.98
N ASP A 344 4.56 15.13 -4.79
CA ASP A 344 3.82 14.94 -3.55
C ASP A 344 2.51 15.75 -3.54
N LYS A 345 1.46 15.19 -2.96
CA LYS A 345 0.12 15.80 -2.94
C LYS A 345 -0.16 16.67 -1.72
N THR A 346 0.70 16.58 -0.73
CA THR A 346 0.64 17.39 0.51
C THR A 346 1.57 18.58 0.43
N PHE A 347 2.71 18.41 -0.27
CA PHE A 347 3.75 19.42 -0.41
C PHE A 347 3.93 19.81 -1.89
N PRO A 348 3.12 20.73 -2.43
CA PRO A 348 3.16 21.07 -3.86
C PRO A 348 4.55 21.53 -4.30
N GLY A 349 4.99 20.99 -5.44
CA GLY A 349 6.31 21.25 -6.00
C GLY A 349 7.43 20.33 -5.46
N ALA A 350 7.19 19.58 -4.41
CA ALA A 350 8.06 18.50 -4.00
C ALA A 350 7.89 17.35 -5.00
N ILE A 351 8.90 17.08 -5.81
CA ILE A 351 8.93 15.97 -6.75
C ILE A 351 10.06 15.05 -6.33
N ALA A 352 9.70 13.84 -5.92
CA ALA A 352 10.67 12.83 -5.54
C ALA A 352 11.60 12.49 -6.72
N ALA A 353 12.89 12.34 -6.47
CA ALA A 353 13.86 11.99 -7.49
C ALA A 353 13.62 10.60 -8.08
N GLY A 354 13.02 9.68 -7.31
CA GLY A 354 12.61 8.37 -7.79
C GLY A 354 11.77 7.62 -6.79
N LEU A 355 10.85 6.79 -7.31
CA LEU A 355 9.97 5.94 -6.52
C LEU A 355 10.60 4.58 -6.17
N ALA A 356 11.91 4.45 -6.27
CA ALA A 356 12.63 3.23 -5.95
C ALA A 356 14.09 3.53 -5.63
N SER A 357 14.75 2.61 -4.96
CA SER A 357 16.21 2.67 -4.82
C SER A 357 16.87 2.30 -6.15
N PRO A 358 17.73 3.15 -6.75
CA PRO A 358 18.36 2.86 -8.02
C PRO A 358 19.31 1.68 -8.00
N TRP A 359 19.69 1.22 -6.82
CA TRP A 359 20.58 0.07 -6.66
C TRP A 359 19.85 -1.27 -6.56
N GLY A 360 18.58 -1.33 -6.95
CA GLY A 360 17.76 -2.52 -6.83
C GLY A 360 17.13 -2.60 -5.46
N GLN A 361 17.36 -3.68 -4.74
CA GLN A 361 16.86 -3.76 -3.39
C GLN A 361 17.45 -2.68 -2.53
N SER A 362 16.60 -2.05 -1.81
CA SER A 362 17.08 -1.23 -0.73
C SER A 362 17.84 -2.09 0.24
N VAL A 363 18.93 -1.61 0.57
CA VAL A 363 19.57 -2.00 1.80
C VAL A 363 18.68 -1.47 2.92
N PRO A 364 18.33 -2.24 3.95
CA PRO A 364 17.50 -1.77 5.04
C PRO A 364 18.07 -0.46 5.61
N ALA A 365 17.25 0.56 5.71
CA ALA A 365 17.64 1.75 6.44
C ALA A 365 17.97 1.33 7.85
N GLY A 366 19.17 1.56 8.28
CA GLY A 366 19.52 1.35 9.66
C GLY A 366 20.64 0.38 10.02
N ASN A 367 21.20 -0.39 9.08
CA ASN A 367 22.18 -1.41 9.48
C ASN A 367 23.36 -1.55 8.54
N PHE A 368 24.09 -0.43 8.36
CA PHE A 368 25.11 -0.58 7.40
C PHE A 368 26.47 -0.38 7.66
N ALA A 369 26.74 0.29 8.65
CA ALA A 369 28.11 0.61 8.81
C ALA A 369 28.79 -0.51 9.53
N SER A 370 29.94 -0.86 9.08
CA SER A 370 30.94 -1.60 9.86
C SER A 370 31.16 -1.01 11.27
N ASP A 371 30.60 0.18 11.54
CA ASP A 371 30.61 0.87 12.82
C ASP A 371 29.31 0.68 13.64
N GLY A 372 28.32 -0.03 13.09
CA GLY A 372 27.05 -0.32 13.76
C GLY A 372 26.11 0.86 13.89
N LEU A 373 26.37 1.98 13.21
CA LEU A 373 25.50 3.15 13.20
C LEU A 373 24.38 2.96 12.19
N PRO A 374 23.17 3.42 12.49
CA PRO A 374 22.08 3.46 11.53
C PRO A 374 22.49 4.27 10.31
N THR A 375 22.35 3.69 9.13
CA THR A 375 22.58 4.38 7.87
C THR A 375 21.31 4.35 7.06
N TYR A 376 20.84 5.53 6.71
CA TYR A 376 19.72 5.69 5.81
C TYR A 376 20.26 5.69 4.38
N PHE A 377 20.15 4.57 3.69
CA PHE A 377 20.65 4.49 2.34
C PHE A 377 19.55 4.49 1.30
N GLY A 378 19.79 5.27 0.26
CA GLY A 378 19.16 5.08 -1.03
C GLY A 378 17.72 5.49 -1.10
N SER A 379 17.29 6.42 -0.27
CA SER A 379 15.99 7.00 -0.49
C SER A 379 16.09 8.06 -1.56
N TYR A 380 15.77 7.68 -2.79
CA TYR A 380 15.52 8.67 -3.85
C TYR A 380 14.09 9.21 -3.79
N ARG A 381 13.32 8.82 -2.78
CA ARG A 381 12.04 9.42 -2.42
C ARG A 381 12.24 10.69 -1.59
N GLU A 382 13.10 11.54 -2.06
CA GLU A 382 13.51 12.82 -1.50
C GLU A 382 13.65 13.81 -2.64
N VAL A 383 13.68 15.11 -2.32
CA VAL A 383 13.82 16.17 -3.31
C VAL A 383 15.27 16.57 -3.43
N PHE A 384 15.87 16.28 -4.57
CA PHE A 384 17.19 16.75 -4.97
C PHE A 384 17.03 17.85 -6.02
N ALA A 385 17.64 19.01 -5.86
CA ALA A 385 17.49 20.11 -6.81
C ALA A 385 17.97 19.75 -8.21
N ARG A 386 18.95 18.86 -8.34
CA ARG A 386 19.44 18.32 -9.63
C ARG A 386 18.33 17.54 -10.36
N ASP A 387 17.77 16.55 -9.69
CA ASP A 387 16.71 15.69 -10.25
C ASP A 387 15.43 16.50 -10.49
N LEU A 388 15.13 17.43 -9.56
CA LEU A 388 14.02 18.35 -9.70
C LEU A 388 14.17 19.27 -10.91
N TYR A 389 15.40 19.69 -11.25
CA TYR A 389 15.67 20.48 -12.46
C TYR A 389 15.36 19.72 -13.74
N GLU A 390 15.67 18.43 -13.79
CA GLU A 390 15.32 17.58 -14.94
C GLU A 390 13.80 17.43 -15.06
N ALA A 391 13.11 17.12 -13.95
CA ALA A 391 11.65 17.06 -13.91
C ALA A 391 11.00 18.39 -14.29
N PHE A 392 11.48 19.50 -13.72
CA PHE A 392 11.07 20.88 -14.05
C PHE A 392 11.20 21.17 -15.54
N THR A 393 12.33 20.81 -16.15
CA THR A 393 12.59 21.07 -17.57
C THR A 393 11.58 20.31 -18.44
N GLY A 394 11.29 19.04 -18.12
CA GLY A 394 10.26 18.24 -18.79
C GLY A 394 8.88 18.89 -18.69
N LEU A 395 8.46 19.26 -17.48
CA LEU A 395 7.17 19.90 -17.22
C LEU A 395 7.03 21.24 -17.93
N LEU A 396 8.09 22.07 -17.92
CA LEU A 396 8.09 23.38 -18.57
C LEU A 396 7.95 23.23 -20.10
N VAL A 397 8.66 22.29 -20.71
CA VAL A 397 8.56 21.98 -22.15
C VAL A 397 7.18 21.44 -22.49
N ALA A 398 6.62 20.62 -21.64
CA ALA A 398 5.27 20.09 -21.78
C ALA A 398 4.17 21.14 -21.57
N GLY A 399 4.51 22.34 -21.08
CA GLY A 399 3.54 23.41 -20.83
C GLY A 399 2.89 23.36 -19.44
N ASP A 400 3.25 22.44 -18.55
CA ASP A 400 2.81 22.46 -17.16
C ASP A 400 3.65 23.47 -16.35
N THR A 401 3.49 24.75 -16.74
CA THR A 401 4.18 25.86 -16.09
C THR A 401 3.81 26.00 -14.62
N SER A 402 2.61 25.59 -14.25
CA SER A 402 2.14 25.69 -12.85
C SER A 402 2.91 24.78 -11.93
N THR A 403 3.14 23.53 -12.31
CA THR A 403 3.95 22.58 -11.54
C THR A 403 5.42 22.97 -11.56
N ALA A 404 5.95 23.40 -12.71
CA ALA A 404 7.31 23.89 -12.81
C ALA A 404 7.58 25.08 -11.86
N GLN A 405 6.66 26.06 -11.80
CA GLN A 405 6.76 27.16 -10.83
C GLN A 405 6.62 26.73 -9.38
N ALA A 406 5.75 25.74 -9.10
CA ALA A 406 5.62 25.18 -7.76
C ALA A 406 6.91 24.48 -7.32
N ALA A 407 7.56 23.73 -8.21
CA ALA A 407 8.86 23.10 -7.95
C ALA A 407 9.96 24.12 -7.64
N THR A 408 10.00 25.21 -8.41
CA THR A 408 10.94 26.31 -8.12
C THR A 408 10.68 26.94 -6.75
N LYS A 409 9.42 27.25 -6.44
CA LYS A 409 9.04 27.83 -5.14
C LYS A 409 9.36 26.89 -3.97
N PHE A 410 9.16 25.58 -4.17
CA PHE A 410 9.51 24.59 -3.15
C PHE A 410 10.98 24.73 -2.71
N LEU A 411 11.90 24.85 -3.67
CA LEU A 411 13.32 24.98 -3.37
C LEU A 411 13.62 26.24 -2.53
N PHE A 412 13.06 27.38 -2.89
CA PHE A 412 13.32 28.65 -2.19
C PHE A 412 12.52 28.81 -0.89
N ASP A 413 11.28 28.37 -0.87
CA ASP A 413 10.37 28.62 0.25
C ASP A 413 10.50 27.55 1.35
N ARG A 414 10.99 26.33 1.01
CA ARG A 414 11.01 25.20 1.92
C ARG A 414 12.39 24.55 2.10
N GLN A 415 13.14 24.37 1.02
CA GLN A 415 14.40 23.63 1.08
C GLN A 415 15.60 24.55 1.42
N GLN A 416 15.57 25.81 1.00
CA GLN A 416 16.69 26.73 1.21
C GLN A 416 16.96 26.94 2.70
N LEU A 417 18.23 26.83 3.09
CA LEU A 417 18.67 27.04 4.46
C LEU A 417 18.64 28.53 4.83
N PRO A 418 18.56 28.87 6.13
CA PRO A 418 18.47 30.27 6.58
C PRO A 418 19.64 31.18 6.17
N ASP A 419 20.79 30.59 5.87
CA ASP A 419 21.98 31.32 5.38
C ASP A 419 21.98 31.51 3.86
N GLY A 420 20.94 31.00 3.16
CA GLY A 420 20.79 31.07 1.72
C GLY A 420 21.43 29.90 0.96
N ALA A 421 22.09 28.96 1.64
CA ALA A 421 22.63 27.77 0.99
C ALA A 421 21.50 26.79 0.59
N MET A 422 21.75 26.00 -0.44
CA MET A 422 20.89 24.90 -0.85
C MET A 422 21.50 23.59 -0.36
N PRO A 423 20.78 22.76 0.42
CA PRO A 423 21.28 21.44 0.81
C PRO A 423 21.32 20.51 -0.42
N ARG A 424 22.03 19.38 -0.30
CA ARG A 424 22.07 18.37 -1.36
C ARG A 424 20.65 17.83 -1.67
N ASN A 425 19.86 17.57 -0.63
CA ASN A 425 18.52 17.01 -0.72
C ASN A 425 17.71 17.40 0.52
N SER A 426 16.42 17.26 0.42
CA SER A 426 15.50 17.43 1.54
C SER A 426 14.41 16.36 1.51
N LEU A 427 13.72 16.22 2.62
CA LEU A 427 12.43 15.53 2.67
C LEU A 427 11.37 16.30 1.88
N GLU A 428 10.21 15.68 1.69
CA GLU A 428 9.08 16.25 0.93
C GLU A 428 8.54 17.56 1.52
N ASN A 429 8.72 17.81 2.82
CA ASN A 429 8.37 19.08 3.46
C ASN A 429 9.46 20.17 3.40
N GLY A 430 10.62 19.84 2.84
CA GLY A 430 11.79 20.71 2.76
C GLY A 430 12.76 20.62 3.93
N GLU A 431 12.43 19.86 4.98
CA GLU A 431 13.35 19.61 6.11
C GLU A 431 14.54 18.74 5.69
N ALA A 432 15.60 18.78 6.49
CA ALA A 432 16.82 18.04 6.19
C ALA A 432 16.59 16.54 6.17
N ALA A 433 16.93 15.89 5.07
CA ALA A 433 16.95 14.44 4.97
C ALA A 433 18.05 13.84 5.87
N PRO A 434 17.85 12.62 6.43
CA PRO A 434 18.84 11.98 7.31
C PRO A 434 20.20 11.75 6.65
N ASP A 435 20.21 11.53 5.34
CA ASP A 435 21.40 11.26 4.54
C ASP A 435 21.95 12.49 3.84
N THR A 436 21.44 13.70 4.16
CA THR A 436 21.89 14.92 3.48
C THR A 436 23.39 15.12 3.69
N GLY A 437 24.11 15.28 2.60
CA GLY A 437 25.56 15.45 2.59
C GLY A 437 25.99 16.91 2.47
N GLY A 438 27.28 17.10 2.15
CA GLY A 438 27.84 18.43 1.89
C GLY A 438 27.20 19.12 0.69
N LEU A 439 27.39 20.45 0.61
CA LEU A 439 26.90 21.28 -0.49
C LEU A 439 27.45 20.80 -1.83
N GLN A 440 26.62 20.81 -2.86
CA GLN A 440 26.96 20.49 -4.23
C GLN A 440 26.70 21.70 -5.12
N LEU A 441 27.54 21.91 -6.13
CA LEU A 441 27.46 23.09 -6.99
C LEU A 441 26.20 23.10 -7.87
N ASP A 442 25.82 21.95 -8.40
CA ASP A 442 24.62 21.73 -9.21
C ASP A 442 23.35 22.00 -8.38
N GLU A 443 23.25 21.45 -7.19
CA GLU A 443 22.12 21.69 -6.28
C GLU A 443 21.96 23.17 -5.92
N THR A 444 23.05 23.92 -5.85
CA THR A 444 23.02 25.36 -5.58
C THR A 444 22.66 26.18 -6.84
N SER A 445 23.03 25.71 -8.01
CA SER A 445 22.92 26.46 -9.27
C SER A 445 21.56 26.28 -9.95
N TYR A 446 21.01 25.07 -9.93
CA TYR A 446 19.74 24.77 -10.61
C TYR A 446 18.54 25.58 -10.10
N PRO A 447 18.35 25.83 -8.82
CA PRO A 447 17.27 26.70 -8.35
C PRO A 447 17.25 28.07 -9.02
N ILE A 448 18.43 28.68 -9.22
CA ILE A 448 18.56 29.99 -9.88
C ILE A 448 18.17 29.90 -11.36
N LEU A 449 18.53 28.84 -12.04
CA LEU A 449 18.13 28.60 -13.43
C LEU A 449 16.62 28.37 -13.54
N MET A 450 16.04 27.60 -12.61
CA MET A 450 14.60 27.33 -12.54
C MET A 450 13.81 28.61 -12.32
N ASP A 451 14.27 29.51 -11.42
CA ASP A 451 13.63 30.78 -11.15
C ASP A 451 13.58 31.67 -12.41
N TRP A 452 14.73 31.76 -13.10
CA TRP A 452 14.80 32.51 -14.36
C TRP A 452 13.96 31.90 -15.48
N GLN A 453 14.02 30.58 -15.67
CA GLN A 453 13.31 29.88 -16.76
C GLN A 453 11.81 29.84 -16.54
N SER A 454 11.33 29.78 -15.30
CA SER A 454 9.92 29.77 -14.95
C SER A 454 9.28 31.16 -14.97
N GLY A 455 10.06 32.21 -15.13
CA GLY A 455 9.61 33.60 -15.15
C GLY A 455 9.15 34.12 -13.79
N LEU A 456 9.71 33.60 -12.70
CA LEU A 456 9.47 34.05 -11.33
C LEU A 456 10.45 35.17 -10.91
N ALA A 457 11.61 35.27 -11.59
CA ALA A 457 12.63 36.29 -11.36
C ALA A 457 12.22 37.67 -11.86
#